data_cb35cbe03fa8985e26e916642f213dee
#
_entry.id   cb35cbe03fa8985e26e916642f213dee
#
_cell.length_a   1.000
_cell.length_b   1.000
_cell.length_c   1.000
_cell.angle_alpha   90.00
_cell.angle_beta   90.00
_cell.angle_gamma   90.00
#
_symmetry.space_group_name_H-M   'P 1'
#
loop_
_entity.id
_entity.type
_entity.pdbx_description
1 polymer ?
#
loop_
_entity_poly.entity_id
_entity_poly.type
_entity_poly.pdbx_seq_one_letter_code
_entity_poly.pdbx_strand_id
1 'polypeptide(L)'
;MTKATALALLVAVTFFMENLDATVITTAIPQMAKEFSVSPVSLNIGISAYLLAVAIFIPISGWLADRFGARTIFTAAILIFTFASILCGLSQDLMLFTLSRILQGIGGALMVPVGRMVVLRVTEKKDMVKTIAFITWPGLIAPVIGPLLGGMIVSYGHWPWIFWLNIPLGIVAIIVTLYLMPQFKAEEKRPFDVKGFLLISSTCTLIIIAIECMGGLSMSLGILLLALGVLCSLLAWRHSLQHATPLLSLSMLRIPTFRSAVVGGSFFRASINAIPFLLPLLFQLSFGWSAAQAGSMVLWVFAGNLAMKPATTWLMFRFGFKRILFLNGVLSVLSILSCLFITPAQGYVLIAAILFIGGLSRSLQFSCYNSMGFADVPREKLSEASVIFSILFQFSMSFGIAISAMILRFSMQLAGQTSPSQQDIHIAFVAIAVLVVMSLVDVWRLEKNAGEKVLAR
;
A
#
# COMPACT_ATOMS: atom_id res chain seq x y z
N MET A 1 4.70 -13.29 -30.30
CA MET A 1 4.50 -13.21 -28.85
C MET A 1 3.62 -14.37 -28.42
N THR A 2 4.00 -15.18 -27.43
CA THR A 2 3.14 -16.29 -26.98
C THR A 2 1.90 -15.74 -26.25
N LYS A 3 0.81 -16.51 -26.23
CA LYS A 3 -0.42 -16.12 -25.51
C LYS A 3 -0.15 -15.84 -24.02
N ALA A 4 0.73 -16.63 -23.40
CA ALA A 4 1.14 -16.42 -22.00
C ALA A 4 1.87 -15.08 -21.81
N THR A 5 2.77 -14.71 -22.72
CA THR A 5 3.48 -13.41 -22.68
C THR A 5 2.53 -12.24 -22.86
N ALA A 6 1.53 -12.35 -23.75
CA ALA A 6 0.53 -11.31 -23.95
C ALA A 6 -0.37 -11.11 -22.72
N LEU A 7 -0.78 -12.19 -22.06
CA LEU A 7 -1.51 -12.13 -20.79
C LEU A 7 -0.66 -11.57 -19.66
N ALA A 8 0.61 -11.94 -19.58
CA ALA A 8 1.53 -11.39 -18.61
C ALA A 8 1.72 -9.87 -18.79
N LEU A 9 1.81 -9.38 -20.04
CA LEU A 9 1.87 -7.95 -20.34
C LEU A 9 0.60 -7.22 -19.94
N LEU A 10 -0.57 -7.79 -20.24
CA LEU A 10 -1.87 -7.26 -19.83
C LEU A 10 -1.93 -7.05 -18.31
N VAL A 11 -1.58 -8.09 -17.53
CA VAL A 11 -1.56 -8.02 -16.06
C VAL A 11 -0.48 -7.06 -15.55
N ALA A 12 0.66 -6.98 -16.22
CA ALA A 12 1.72 -6.02 -15.90
C ALA A 12 1.24 -4.56 -16.08
N VAL A 13 0.48 -4.27 -17.16
CA VAL A 13 -0.12 -2.94 -17.39
C VAL A 13 -1.15 -2.61 -16.32
N THR A 14 -2.03 -3.54 -15.94
CA THR A 14 -3.01 -3.29 -14.88
C THR A 14 -2.34 -3.10 -13.51
N PHE A 15 -1.26 -3.83 -13.23
CA PHE A 15 -0.47 -3.64 -12.01
C PHE A 15 0.28 -2.28 -12.01
N PHE A 16 0.75 -1.86 -13.19
CA PHE A 16 1.33 -0.53 -13.37
C PHE A 16 0.29 0.56 -13.09
N MET A 17 -0.93 0.45 -13.66
CA MET A 17 -2.02 1.41 -13.45
C MET A 17 -2.34 1.57 -11.95
N GLU A 18 -2.52 0.46 -11.23
CA GLU A 18 -2.82 0.47 -9.79
C GLU A 18 -1.74 1.19 -8.97
N ASN A 19 -0.47 0.86 -9.21
CA ASN A 19 0.65 1.45 -8.48
C ASN A 19 0.92 2.91 -8.88
N LEU A 20 0.72 3.26 -10.16
CA LEU A 20 0.84 4.63 -10.62
C LEU A 20 -0.21 5.51 -9.95
N ASP A 21 -1.47 5.08 -9.98
CA ASP A 21 -2.60 5.79 -9.37
C ASP A 21 -2.39 6.02 -7.86
N ALA A 22 -1.88 5.02 -7.15
CA ALA A 22 -1.60 5.12 -5.73
C ALA A 22 -0.50 6.16 -5.38
N THR A 23 0.38 6.48 -6.31
CA THR A 23 1.56 7.33 -6.04
C THR A 23 1.51 8.70 -6.70
N VAL A 24 0.88 8.82 -7.88
CA VAL A 24 0.78 10.06 -8.64
C VAL A 24 -0.01 11.15 -7.89
N ILE A 25 -1.01 10.76 -7.10
CA ILE A 25 -1.89 11.66 -6.36
C ILE A 25 -1.16 12.49 -5.29
N THR A 26 -0.06 11.98 -4.72
CA THR A 26 0.60 12.59 -3.57
C THR A 26 1.11 14.00 -3.83
N THR A 27 1.49 14.31 -5.07
CA THR A 27 1.95 15.64 -5.49
C THR A 27 0.81 16.58 -5.87
N ALA A 28 -0.40 16.04 -6.10
CA ALA A 28 -1.58 16.83 -6.44
C ALA A 28 -2.37 17.33 -5.21
N ILE A 29 -2.08 16.80 -4.01
CA ILE A 29 -2.81 17.10 -2.78
C ILE A 29 -3.01 18.60 -2.55
N PRO A 30 -2.00 19.49 -2.62
CA PRO A 30 -2.20 20.91 -2.37
C PRO A 30 -3.11 21.60 -3.38
N GLN A 31 -3.04 21.25 -4.67
CA GLN A 31 -3.91 21.82 -5.69
C GLN A 31 -5.37 21.36 -5.51
N MET A 32 -5.59 20.07 -5.29
CA MET A 32 -6.91 19.49 -5.01
C MET A 32 -7.53 20.11 -3.76
N ALA A 33 -6.75 20.29 -2.69
CA ALA A 33 -7.21 20.89 -1.44
C ALA A 33 -7.72 22.33 -1.65
N LYS A 34 -7.00 23.10 -2.46
CA LYS A 34 -7.41 24.47 -2.83
C LYS A 34 -8.72 24.47 -3.61
N GLU A 35 -8.90 23.59 -4.58
CA GLU A 35 -10.12 23.50 -5.38
C GLU A 35 -11.31 23.01 -4.57
N PHE A 36 -11.14 22.03 -3.70
CA PHE A 36 -12.19 21.51 -2.82
C PHE A 36 -12.43 22.41 -1.60
N SER A 37 -11.65 23.48 -1.41
CA SER A 37 -11.73 24.40 -0.27
C SER A 37 -11.59 23.66 1.08
N VAL A 38 -10.69 22.67 1.15
CA VAL A 38 -10.40 21.88 2.34
C VAL A 38 -8.93 21.95 2.72
N SER A 39 -8.60 21.54 3.95
CA SER A 39 -7.20 21.39 4.34
C SER A 39 -6.51 20.29 3.50
N PRO A 40 -5.25 20.49 3.08
CA PRO A 40 -4.47 19.43 2.40
C PRO A 40 -4.42 18.12 3.17
N VAL A 41 -4.42 18.18 4.51
CA VAL A 41 -4.43 17.00 5.36
C VAL A 41 -5.76 16.25 5.27
N SER A 42 -6.87 16.92 4.95
CA SER A 42 -8.18 16.26 4.82
C SER A 42 -8.28 15.35 3.59
N LEU A 43 -7.44 15.58 2.57
CA LEU A 43 -7.42 14.72 1.38
C LEU A 43 -6.82 13.33 1.62
N ASN A 44 -6.14 13.12 2.75
CA ASN A 44 -5.66 11.77 3.12
C ASN A 44 -6.82 10.76 3.22
N ILE A 45 -8.05 11.21 3.54
CA ILE A 45 -9.22 10.33 3.62
C ILE A 45 -9.47 9.60 2.30
N GLY A 46 -9.30 10.26 1.15
CA GLY A 46 -9.45 9.63 -0.16
C GLY A 46 -8.36 8.59 -0.45
N ILE A 47 -7.11 8.85 -0.01
CA ILE A 47 -6.00 7.90 -0.16
C ILE A 47 -6.21 6.70 0.77
N SER A 48 -6.54 6.96 2.04
CA SER A 48 -6.80 5.92 3.03
C SER A 48 -8.00 5.07 2.66
N ALA A 49 -9.08 5.68 2.14
CA ALA A 49 -10.30 5.00 1.70
C ALA A 49 -10.03 4.05 0.52
N TYR A 50 -9.20 4.47 -0.44
CA TYR A 50 -8.74 3.59 -1.54
C TYR A 50 -8.02 2.36 -1.00
N LEU A 51 -6.98 2.56 -0.18
CA LEU A 51 -6.17 1.47 0.38
C LEU A 51 -7.00 0.55 1.29
N LEU A 52 -7.93 1.13 2.05
CA LEU A 52 -8.85 0.37 2.89
C LEU A 52 -9.79 -0.49 2.04
N ALA A 53 -10.38 0.08 0.98
CA ALA A 53 -11.22 -0.68 0.06
C ALA A 53 -10.43 -1.84 -0.60
N VAL A 54 -9.19 -1.59 -1.01
CA VAL A 54 -8.29 -2.66 -1.52
C VAL A 54 -8.09 -3.74 -0.45
N ALA A 55 -7.79 -3.37 0.80
CA ALA A 55 -7.59 -4.33 1.89
C ALA A 55 -8.82 -5.21 2.15
N ILE A 56 -10.01 -4.59 2.13
CA ILE A 56 -11.29 -5.26 2.39
C ILE A 56 -11.64 -6.25 1.26
N PHE A 57 -11.44 -5.88 0.00
CA PHE A 57 -11.96 -6.64 -1.14
C PHE A 57 -10.95 -7.63 -1.74
N ILE A 58 -9.64 -7.54 -1.44
CA ILE A 58 -8.65 -8.55 -1.88
C ILE A 58 -9.07 -9.99 -1.52
N PRO A 59 -9.52 -10.31 -0.29
CA PRO A 59 -9.86 -11.68 0.08
C PRO A 59 -11.00 -12.29 -0.72
N ILE A 60 -11.93 -11.46 -1.23
CA ILE A 60 -13.04 -11.92 -2.04
C ILE A 60 -12.62 -12.23 -3.47
N SER A 61 -11.53 -11.66 -3.96
CA SER A 61 -11.14 -11.71 -5.37
C SER A 61 -11.05 -13.13 -5.94
N GLY A 62 -10.42 -14.04 -5.19
CA GLY A 62 -10.29 -15.44 -5.59
C GLY A 62 -11.64 -16.16 -5.64
N TRP A 63 -12.47 -15.99 -4.60
CA TRP A 63 -13.81 -16.58 -4.55
C TRP A 63 -14.73 -16.09 -5.69
N LEU A 64 -14.71 -14.79 -5.99
CA LEU A 64 -15.45 -14.22 -7.11
C LEU A 64 -14.98 -14.79 -8.45
N ALA A 65 -13.66 -14.90 -8.64
CA ALA A 65 -13.08 -15.46 -9.87
C ALA A 65 -13.44 -16.93 -10.06
N ASP A 66 -13.43 -17.74 -8.99
CA ASP A 66 -13.82 -19.15 -9.02
C ASP A 66 -15.32 -19.30 -9.30
N ARG A 67 -16.18 -18.44 -8.76
CA ARG A 67 -17.64 -18.52 -8.90
C ARG A 67 -18.16 -17.98 -10.23
N PHE A 68 -17.71 -16.79 -10.65
CA PHE A 68 -18.23 -16.09 -11.83
C PHE A 68 -17.30 -16.20 -13.05
N GLY A 69 -16.07 -16.64 -12.82
CA GLY A 69 -15.06 -16.82 -13.85
C GLY A 69 -14.05 -15.67 -13.90
N ALA A 70 -12.80 -16.06 -14.06
CA ALA A 70 -11.65 -15.13 -13.97
C ALA A 70 -11.71 -13.98 -14.99
N ARG A 71 -12.04 -14.27 -16.28
CA ARG A 71 -12.17 -13.23 -17.31
C ARG A 71 -13.27 -12.22 -16.96
N THR A 72 -14.43 -12.70 -16.52
CA THR A 72 -15.59 -11.84 -16.17
C THR A 72 -15.20 -10.90 -15.03
N ILE A 73 -14.61 -11.43 -13.96
CA ILE A 73 -14.21 -10.63 -12.78
C ILE A 73 -13.08 -9.67 -13.10
N PHE A 74 -12.10 -10.09 -13.88
CA PHE A 74 -10.99 -9.20 -14.28
C PHE A 74 -11.49 -8.06 -15.18
N THR A 75 -12.39 -8.34 -16.14
CA THR A 75 -13.01 -7.28 -16.97
C THR A 75 -13.82 -6.31 -16.11
N ALA A 76 -14.66 -6.83 -15.21
CA ALA A 76 -15.45 -6.00 -14.29
C ALA A 76 -14.56 -5.14 -13.39
N ALA A 77 -13.44 -5.69 -12.91
CA ALA A 77 -12.47 -4.97 -12.09
C ALA A 77 -11.85 -3.77 -12.83
N ILE A 78 -11.42 -3.98 -14.09
CA ILE A 78 -10.86 -2.89 -14.92
C ILE A 78 -11.95 -1.85 -15.24
N LEU A 79 -13.17 -2.28 -15.55
CA LEU A 79 -14.30 -1.37 -15.79
C LEU A 79 -14.59 -0.50 -14.57
N ILE A 80 -14.69 -1.09 -13.38
CA ILE A 80 -14.94 -0.39 -12.13
C ILE A 80 -13.79 0.60 -11.85
N PHE A 81 -12.54 0.17 -11.99
CA PHE A 81 -11.37 1.01 -11.77
C PHE A 81 -11.32 2.21 -12.73
N THR A 82 -11.56 1.98 -14.03
CA THR A 82 -11.54 3.02 -15.07
C THR A 82 -12.70 3.99 -14.88
N PHE A 83 -13.91 3.49 -14.61
CA PHE A 83 -15.07 4.34 -14.34
C PHE A 83 -14.87 5.19 -13.09
N ALA A 84 -14.35 4.60 -12.00
CA ALA A 84 -14.02 5.32 -10.80
C ALA A 84 -12.94 6.37 -11.03
N SER A 85 -11.96 6.13 -11.90
CA SER A 85 -10.95 7.12 -12.29
C SER A 85 -11.58 8.32 -13.00
N ILE A 86 -12.62 8.10 -13.84
CA ILE A 86 -13.40 9.21 -14.44
C ILE A 86 -14.07 10.03 -13.33
N LEU A 87 -14.75 9.37 -12.40
CA LEU A 87 -15.43 10.04 -11.28
C LEU A 87 -14.46 10.79 -10.37
N CYS A 88 -13.28 10.24 -10.09
CA CYS A 88 -12.23 10.94 -9.33
C CYS A 88 -11.85 12.27 -10.01
N GLY A 89 -11.62 12.26 -11.32
CA GLY A 89 -11.25 13.47 -12.06
C GLY A 89 -12.41 14.47 -12.25
N LEU A 90 -13.67 14.04 -12.12
CA LEU A 90 -14.85 14.90 -12.17
C LEU A 90 -15.32 15.36 -10.79
N SER A 91 -14.65 14.94 -9.70
CA SER A 91 -15.05 15.29 -8.36
C SER A 91 -14.86 16.78 -8.09
N GLN A 92 -15.87 17.41 -7.51
CA GLN A 92 -15.88 18.84 -7.14
C GLN A 92 -15.77 19.04 -5.61
N ASP A 93 -15.89 17.97 -4.85
CA ASP A 93 -15.80 17.97 -3.39
C ASP A 93 -15.12 16.72 -2.85
N LEU A 94 -14.73 16.79 -1.58
CA LEU A 94 -14.02 15.71 -0.90
C LEU A 94 -14.87 14.44 -0.74
N MET A 95 -16.20 14.57 -0.60
CA MET A 95 -17.09 13.42 -0.39
C MET A 95 -17.20 12.59 -1.67
N LEU A 96 -17.50 13.23 -2.81
CA LEU A 96 -17.57 12.57 -4.12
C LEU A 96 -16.23 11.94 -4.47
N PHE A 97 -15.13 12.67 -4.22
CA PHE A 97 -13.78 12.15 -4.40
C PHE A 97 -13.53 10.89 -3.57
N THR A 98 -13.87 10.91 -2.27
CA THR A 98 -13.66 9.77 -1.38
C THR A 98 -14.50 8.55 -1.79
N LEU A 99 -15.77 8.75 -2.17
CA LEU A 99 -16.62 7.67 -2.67
C LEU A 99 -16.08 7.07 -3.97
N SER A 100 -15.58 7.92 -4.87
CA SER A 100 -14.94 7.48 -6.11
C SER A 100 -13.67 6.68 -5.83
N ARG A 101 -12.86 7.07 -4.83
CA ARG A 101 -11.67 6.34 -4.36
C ARG A 101 -12.00 4.98 -3.76
N ILE A 102 -13.12 4.88 -3.02
CA ILE A 102 -13.60 3.57 -2.52
C ILE A 102 -13.94 2.65 -3.70
N LEU A 103 -14.70 3.16 -4.67
CA LEU A 103 -15.08 2.39 -5.86
C LEU A 103 -13.85 1.96 -6.67
N GLN A 104 -12.86 2.85 -6.82
CA GLN A 104 -11.60 2.56 -7.49
C GLN A 104 -10.79 1.49 -6.74
N GLY A 105 -10.78 1.53 -5.40
CA GLY A 105 -10.14 0.51 -4.56
C GLY A 105 -10.78 -0.87 -4.71
N ILE A 106 -12.10 -0.95 -4.86
CA ILE A 106 -12.81 -2.21 -5.16
C ILE A 106 -12.32 -2.79 -6.50
N GLY A 107 -12.20 -1.97 -7.54
CA GLY A 107 -11.64 -2.37 -8.84
C GLY A 107 -10.20 -2.88 -8.70
N GLY A 108 -9.32 -2.14 -8.04
CA GLY A 108 -7.91 -2.50 -7.81
C GLY A 108 -7.76 -3.82 -7.05
N ALA A 109 -8.55 -4.01 -6.00
CA ALA A 109 -8.53 -5.23 -5.17
C ALA A 109 -8.79 -6.53 -5.96
N LEU A 110 -9.60 -6.44 -7.01
CA LEU A 110 -9.96 -7.60 -7.84
C LEU A 110 -9.01 -7.78 -9.03
N MET A 111 -8.40 -6.69 -9.52
CA MET A 111 -7.65 -6.67 -10.76
C MET A 111 -6.34 -7.47 -10.66
N VAL A 112 -5.46 -7.13 -9.73
CA VAL A 112 -4.11 -7.73 -9.65
C VAL A 112 -4.12 -9.20 -9.21
N PRO A 113 -4.84 -9.61 -8.14
CA PRO A 113 -4.86 -11.02 -7.72
C PRO A 113 -5.46 -11.94 -8.78
N VAL A 114 -6.57 -11.55 -9.42
CA VAL A 114 -7.23 -12.36 -10.45
C VAL A 114 -6.36 -12.46 -11.70
N GLY A 115 -5.77 -11.34 -12.15
CA GLY A 115 -4.86 -11.33 -13.28
C GLY A 115 -3.66 -12.24 -13.07
N ARG A 116 -3.00 -12.14 -11.90
CA ARG A 116 -1.87 -13.00 -11.53
C ARG A 116 -2.26 -14.47 -11.52
N MET A 117 -3.41 -14.81 -10.94
CA MET A 117 -3.92 -16.19 -10.91
C MET A 117 -4.06 -16.76 -12.33
N VAL A 118 -4.65 -16.01 -13.26
CA VAL A 118 -4.82 -16.46 -14.65
C VAL A 118 -3.48 -16.68 -15.34
N VAL A 119 -2.56 -15.74 -15.21
CA VAL A 119 -1.23 -15.86 -15.83
C VAL A 119 -0.48 -17.08 -15.31
N LEU A 120 -0.53 -17.33 -13.99
CA LEU A 120 0.13 -18.50 -13.39
C LEU A 120 -0.50 -19.83 -13.85
N ARG A 121 -1.81 -19.85 -14.12
CA ARG A 121 -2.49 -21.07 -14.66
C ARG A 121 -2.11 -21.39 -16.10
N VAL A 122 -1.79 -20.39 -16.92
CA VAL A 122 -1.43 -20.59 -18.34
C VAL A 122 0.08 -20.66 -18.59
N THR A 123 0.88 -20.39 -17.58
CA THR A 123 2.37 -20.39 -17.70
C THR A 123 2.94 -21.75 -17.34
N GLU A 124 3.83 -22.28 -18.17
CA GLU A 124 4.55 -23.51 -17.85
C GLU A 124 5.44 -23.34 -16.63
N LYS A 125 5.61 -24.41 -15.82
CA LYS A 125 6.37 -24.36 -14.57
C LYS A 125 7.79 -23.81 -14.75
N LYS A 126 8.47 -24.13 -15.86
CA LYS A 126 9.82 -23.67 -16.17
C LYS A 126 9.93 -22.16 -16.38
N ASP A 127 8.84 -21.50 -16.87
CA ASP A 127 8.81 -20.06 -17.18
C ASP A 127 8.14 -19.23 -16.07
N MET A 128 7.63 -19.87 -15.02
CA MET A 128 6.84 -19.21 -13.97
C MET A 128 7.60 -18.08 -13.29
N VAL A 129 8.88 -18.29 -12.92
CA VAL A 129 9.71 -17.28 -12.26
C VAL A 129 9.92 -16.06 -13.16
N LYS A 130 10.21 -16.29 -14.44
CA LYS A 130 10.41 -15.24 -15.44
C LYS A 130 9.11 -14.43 -15.64
N THR A 131 7.99 -15.13 -15.73
CA THR A 131 6.67 -14.49 -15.91
C THR A 131 6.26 -13.66 -14.72
N ILE A 132 6.46 -14.14 -13.48
CA ILE A 132 6.22 -13.37 -12.26
C ILE A 132 7.09 -12.11 -12.21
N ALA A 133 8.38 -12.24 -12.55
CA ALA A 133 9.27 -11.09 -12.62
C ALA A 133 8.75 -10.06 -13.64
N PHE A 134 8.34 -10.51 -14.82
CA PHE A 134 7.82 -9.64 -15.89
C PHE A 134 6.55 -8.87 -15.49
N ILE A 135 5.64 -9.50 -14.77
CA ILE A 135 4.44 -8.83 -14.22
C ILE A 135 4.83 -7.79 -13.16
N THR A 136 5.82 -8.11 -12.32
CA THR A 136 6.15 -7.29 -11.16
C THR A 136 6.94 -6.04 -11.51
N TRP A 137 7.81 -6.09 -12.53
CA TRP A 137 8.67 -4.97 -12.92
C TRP A 137 7.93 -3.66 -13.20
N PRO A 138 6.85 -3.62 -14.02
CA PRO A 138 6.12 -2.37 -14.25
C PRO A 138 5.49 -1.79 -12.99
N GLY A 139 4.99 -2.66 -12.10
CA GLY A 139 4.48 -2.24 -10.79
C GLY A 139 5.55 -1.64 -9.87
N LEU A 140 6.82 -2.02 -10.02
CA LEU A 140 7.94 -1.41 -9.29
C LEU A 140 8.40 -0.09 -9.89
N ILE A 141 8.26 0.09 -11.21
CA ILE A 141 8.61 1.32 -11.91
C ILE A 141 7.55 2.41 -11.68
N ALA A 142 6.28 2.05 -11.62
CA ALA A 142 5.18 3.00 -11.44
C ALA A 142 5.35 3.94 -10.25
N PRO A 143 5.66 3.48 -9.02
CA PRO A 143 5.93 4.37 -7.89
C PRO A 143 7.16 5.26 -8.06
N VAL A 144 8.12 4.87 -8.90
CA VAL A 144 9.31 5.70 -9.19
C VAL A 144 8.92 6.91 -10.01
N ILE A 145 8.17 6.70 -11.08
CA ILE A 145 7.78 7.78 -12.00
C ILE A 145 6.53 8.53 -11.56
N GLY A 146 5.68 7.92 -10.71
CA GLY A 146 4.40 8.47 -10.28
C GLY A 146 4.48 9.89 -9.72
N PRO A 147 5.28 10.16 -8.69
CA PRO A 147 5.39 11.50 -8.10
C PRO A 147 5.93 12.55 -9.08
N LEU A 148 6.88 12.17 -9.94
CA LEU A 148 7.40 13.05 -10.97
C LEU A 148 6.33 13.38 -12.01
N LEU A 149 5.66 12.36 -12.53
CA LEU A 149 4.59 12.52 -13.52
C LEU A 149 3.42 13.34 -12.95
N GLY A 150 3.00 13.03 -11.71
CA GLY A 150 1.97 13.79 -11.02
C GLY A 150 2.36 15.24 -10.80
N GLY A 151 3.59 15.48 -10.36
CA GLY A 151 4.14 16.83 -10.20
C GLY A 151 4.16 17.62 -11.51
N MET A 152 4.55 17.01 -12.62
CA MET A 152 4.53 17.64 -13.95
C MET A 152 3.09 17.97 -14.39
N ILE A 153 2.17 17.01 -14.28
CA ILE A 153 0.76 17.21 -14.65
C ILE A 153 0.16 18.38 -13.87
N VAL A 154 0.41 18.45 -12.57
CA VAL A 154 -0.12 19.50 -11.68
C VAL A 154 0.53 20.85 -11.96
N SER A 155 1.83 20.88 -12.27
CA SER A 155 2.55 22.13 -12.53
C SER A 155 2.22 22.76 -13.89
N TYR A 156 1.97 21.96 -14.93
CA TYR A 156 1.76 22.42 -16.30
C TYR A 156 0.33 22.20 -16.82
N GLY A 157 -0.52 21.54 -16.03
CA GLY A 157 -1.91 21.23 -16.37
C GLY A 157 -2.82 21.26 -15.15
N HIS A 158 -3.81 20.38 -15.15
CA HIS A 158 -4.81 20.26 -14.09
C HIS A 158 -4.78 18.87 -13.46
N TRP A 159 -4.97 18.79 -12.12
CA TRP A 159 -4.92 17.56 -11.34
C TRP A 159 -5.85 16.42 -11.85
N PRO A 160 -7.05 16.64 -12.45
CA PRO A 160 -7.89 15.54 -12.93
C PRO A 160 -7.19 14.60 -13.92
N TRP A 161 -6.20 15.11 -14.66
CA TRP A 161 -5.45 14.32 -15.62
C TRP A 161 -4.65 13.18 -14.98
N ILE A 162 -4.31 13.28 -13.68
CA ILE A 162 -3.65 12.16 -12.97
C ILE A 162 -4.52 10.91 -12.91
N PHE A 163 -5.85 11.08 -12.88
CA PHE A 163 -6.82 9.99 -12.91
C PHE A 163 -7.19 9.59 -14.34
N TRP A 164 -7.36 10.58 -15.24
CA TRP A 164 -7.78 10.32 -16.62
C TRP A 164 -6.72 9.59 -17.44
N LEU A 165 -5.46 9.55 -17.01
CA LEU A 165 -4.42 8.68 -17.59
C LEU A 165 -4.81 7.19 -17.57
N ASN A 166 -5.63 6.78 -16.61
CA ASN A 166 -6.11 5.40 -16.49
C ASN A 166 -7.15 5.04 -17.57
N ILE A 167 -7.82 6.03 -18.18
CA ILE A 167 -8.92 5.77 -19.15
C ILE A 167 -8.40 5.05 -20.40
N PRO A 168 -7.42 5.59 -21.16
CA PRO A 168 -6.93 4.90 -22.36
C PRO A 168 -6.32 3.53 -22.03
N LEU A 169 -5.59 3.42 -20.93
CA LEU A 169 -5.00 2.16 -20.49
C LEU A 169 -6.08 1.13 -20.13
N GLY A 170 -7.12 1.56 -19.41
CA GLY A 170 -8.25 0.72 -19.03
C GLY A 170 -9.05 0.22 -20.24
N ILE A 171 -9.35 1.10 -21.20
CA ILE A 171 -10.05 0.71 -22.44
C ILE A 171 -9.27 -0.35 -23.20
N VAL A 172 -7.96 -0.13 -23.41
CA VAL A 172 -7.09 -1.10 -24.08
C VAL A 172 -7.02 -2.41 -23.29
N ALA A 173 -6.90 -2.34 -21.97
CA ALA A 173 -6.84 -3.53 -21.11
C ALA A 173 -8.15 -4.34 -21.17
N ILE A 174 -9.33 -3.69 -21.21
CA ILE A 174 -10.62 -4.35 -21.36
C ILE A 174 -10.70 -5.08 -22.71
N ILE A 175 -10.37 -4.40 -23.80
CA ILE A 175 -10.40 -4.98 -25.15
C ILE A 175 -9.49 -6.22 -25.19
N VAL A 176 -8.23 -6.07 -24.74
CA VAL A 176 -7.25 -7.17 -24.71
C VAL A 176 -7.73 -8.32 -23.82
N THR A 177 -8.36 -8.03 -22.67
CA THR A 177 -8.91 -9.05 -21.76
C THR A 177 -9.98 -9.87 -22.44
N LEU A 178 -10.92 -9.24 -23.13
CA LEU A 178 -12.02 -9.91 -23.80
C LEU A 178 -11.54 -10.86 -24.92
N TYR A 179 -10.47 -10.48 -25.62
CA TYR A 179 -9.92 -11.30 -26.71
C TYR A 179 -8.95 -12.40 -26.24
N LEU A 180 -8.10 -12.13 -25.25
CA LEU A 180 -7.00 -13.02 -24.90
C LEU A 180 -7.24 -13.86 -23.65
N MET A 181 -7.99 -13.34 -22.65
CA MET A 181 -8.07 -14.00 -21.35
C MET A 181 -9.01 -15.21 -21.39
N PRO A 182 -8.53 -16.42 -21.03
CA PRO A 182 -9.38 -17.60 -20.94
C PRO A 182 -10.33 -17.48 -19.73
N GLN A 183 -11.49 -18.14 -19.84
CA GLN A 183 -12.44 -18.22 -18.74
C GLN A 183 -12.12 -19.44 -17.88
N PHE A 184 -11.73 -19.20 -16.64
CA PHE A 184 -11.54 -20.22 -15.63
C PHE A 184 -12.64 -20.07 -14.56
N LYS A 185 -13.35 -21.16 -14.29
CA LYS A 185 -14.29 -21.30 -13.17
C LYS A 185 -13.90 -22.54 -12.37
N ALA A 186 -14.13 -22.53 -11.07
CA ALA A 186 -14.03 -23.74 -10.28
C ALA A 186 -15.22 -24.67 -10.54
N GLU A 187 -14.97 -25.97 -10.62
CA GLU A 187 -16.03 -26.98 -10.74
C GLU A 187 -16.83 -27.07 -9.45
N GLU A 188 -16.15 -27.05 -8.30
CA GLU A 188 -16.77 -27.05 -6.99
C GLU A 188 -16.92 -25.63 -6.43
N LYS A 189 -18.15 -25.26 -6.06
CA LYS A 189 -18.46 -23.95 -5.45
C LYS A 189 -18.24 -24.03 -3.95
N ARG A 190 -17.13 -23.47 -3.47
CA ARG A 190 -16.87 -23.35 -2.03
C ARG A 190 -17.76 -22.29 -1.38
N PRO A 191 -18.32 -22.54 -0.18
CA PRO A 191 -19.04 -21.52 0.57
C PRO A 191 -18.10 -20.37 0.94
N PHE A 192 -18.64 -19.16 0.95
CA PHE A 192 -17.89 -17.97 1.37
C PHE A 192 -18.18 -17.67 2.85
N ASP A 193 -17.15 -17.42 3.62
CA ASP A 193 -17.27 -16.99 5.04
C ASP A 193 -17.74 -15.54 5.15
N VAL A 194 -19.04 -15.31 4.92
CA VAL A 194 -19.66 -13.98 4.96
C VAL A 194 -19.47 -13.32 6.33
N LYS A 195 -19.64 -14.09 7.42
CA LYS A 195 -19.52 -13.57 8.79
C LYS A 195 -18.09 -13.13 9.11
N GLY A 196 -17.09 -13.96 8.77
CA GLY A 196 -15.69 -13.59 8.93
C GLY A 196 -15.32 -12.37 8.09
N PHE A 197 -15.81 -12.30 6.84
CA PHE A 197 -15.60 -11.14 5.97
C PHE A 197 -16.16 -9.86 6.58
N LEU A 198 -17.43 -9.86 7.03
CA LEU A 198 -18.06 -8.68 7.62
C LEU A 198 -17.33 -8.23 8.90
N LEU A 199 -16.94 -9.15 9.77
CA LEU A 199 -16.22 -8.82 11.01
C LEU A 199 -14.85 -8.18 10.73
N ILE A 200 -14.09 -8.73 9.77
CA ILE A 200 -12.77 -8.20 9.39
C ILE A 200 -12.90 -6.85 8.73
N SER A 201 -13.84 -6.70 7.79
CA SER A 201 -14.12 -5.44 7.10
C SER A 201 -14.55 -4.35 8.07
N SER A 202 -15.46 -4.68 9.00
CA SER A 202 -15.89 -3.76 10.06
C SER A 202 -14.72 -3.37 10.96
N THR A 203 -13.86 -4.31 11.35
CA THR A 203 -12.66 -4.02 12.14
C THR A 203 -11.78 -2.98 11.45
N CYS A 204 -11.40 -3.23 10.20
CA CYS A 204 -10.52 -2.33 9.44
C CYS A 204 -11.17 -0.95 9.24
N THR A 205 -12.44 -0.92 8.87
CA THR A 205 -13.19 0.32 8.62
C THR A 205 -13.35 1.16 9.89
N LEU A 206 -13.79 0.53 10.98
CA LEU A 206 -14.01 1.23 12.25
C LEU A 206 -12.71 1.81 12.82
N ILE A 207 -11.58 1.10 12.73
CA ILE A 207 -10.30 1.61 13.21
C ILE A 207 -9.85 2.82 12.38
N ILE A 208 -9.95 2.78 11.04
CA ILE A 208 -9.54 3.90 10.19
C ILE A 208 -10.45 5.12 10.42
N ILE A 209 -11.77 4.91 10.45
CA ILE A 209 -12.72 6.02 10.73
C ILE A 209 -12.51 6.58 12.14
N ALA A 210 -12.20 5.74 13.13
CA ALA A 210 -11.88 6.19 14.49
C ALA A 210 -10.69 7.17 14.50
N ILE A 211 -9.61 6.82 13.79
CA ILE A 211 -8.42 7.68 13.66
C ILE A 211 -8.77 9.01 12.99
N GLU A 212 -9.56 8.97 11.93
CA GLU A 212 -10.02 10.17 11.23
C GLU A 212 -10.88 11.08 12.15
N CYS A 213 -11.80 10.49 12.93
CA CYS A 213 -12.62 11.20 13.88
C CYS A 213 -11.79 11.83 15.01
N MET A 214 -10.82 11.11 15.55
CA MET A 214 -9.91 11.63 16.59
C MET A 214 -9.07 12.81 16.08
N GLY A 215 -8.73 12.81 14.80
CA GLY A 215 -7.93 13.89 14.19
C GLY A 215 -8.72 15.16 13.84
N GLY A 216 -10.06 15.18 13.89
CA GLY A 216 -10.76 16.36 13.38
C GLY A 216 -12.22 16.54 13.75
N LEU A 217 -13.00 15.48 13.95
CA LEU A 217 -14.45 15.59 14.16
C LEU A 217 -14.84 15.55 15.63
N SER A 218 -14.47 14.50 16.35
CA SER A 218 -14.81 14.30 17.75
C SER A 218 -13.95 13.21 18.39
N MET A 219 -13.21 13.54 19.43
CA MET A 219 -12.41 12.58 20.18
C MET A 219 -13.28 11.47 20.80
N SER A 220 -14.45 11.84 21.36
CA SER A 220 -15.37 10.88 21.97
C SER A 220 -15.94 9.88 20.96
N LEU A 221 -16.34 10.35 19.79
CA LEU A 221 -16.80 9.48 18.69
C LEU A 221 -15.66 8.57 18.21
N GLY A 222 -14.45 9.10 18.06
CA GLY A 222 -13.28 8.32 17.69
C GLY A 222 -12.97 7.19 18.69
N ILE A 223 -13.03 7.47 20.00
CA ILE A 223 -12.84 6.46 21.05
C ILE A 223 -13.94 5.38 20.97
N LEU A 224 -15.20 5.79 20.79
CA LEU A 224 -16.31 4.83 20.65
C LEU A 224 -16.11 3.92 19.43
N LEU A 225 -15.77 4.48 18.26
CA LEU A 225 -15.51 3.70 17.04
C LEU A 225 -14.31 2.79 17.19
N LEU A 226 -13.25 3.23 17.87
CA LEU A 226 -12.10 2.39 18.17
C LEU A 226 -12.48 1.21 19.06
N ALA A 227 -13.27 1.45 20.12
CA ALA A 227 -13.76 0.39 21.00
C ALA A 227 -14.62 -0.64 20.23
N LEU A 228 -15.51 -0.18 19.34
CA LEU A 228 -16.28 -1.05 18.45
C LEU A 228 -15.38 -1.82 17.47
N GLY A 229 -14.36 -1.19 16.92
CA GLY A 229 -13.38 -1.84 16.06
C GLY A 229 -12.59 -2.95 16.79
N VAL A 230 -12.17 -2.70 18.03
CA VAL A 230 -11.54 -3.70 18.88
C VAL A 230 -12.52 -4.85 19.19
N LEU A 231 -13.78 -4.54 19.50
CA LEU A 231 -14.80 -5.57 19.71
C LEU A 231 -15.01 -6.44 18.46
N CYS A 232 -15.13 -5.84 17.30
CA CYS A 232 -15.21 -6.59 16.02
C CYS A 232 -13.97 -7.45 15.80
N SER A 233 -12.77 -6.96 16.12
CA SER A 233 -11.52 -7.73 16.05
C SER A 233 -11.54 -8.95 16.94
N LEU A 234 -12.01 -8.83 18.20
CA LEU A 234 -12.16 -9.95 19.14
C LEU A 234 -13.20 -10.96 18.66
N LEU A 235 -14.31 -10.50 18.09
CA LEU A 235 -15.33 -11.37 17.50
C LEU A 235 -14.81 -12.09 16.24
N ALA A 236 -14.03 -11.39 15.39
CA ALA A 236 -13.36 -12.00 14.24
C ALA A 236 -12.35 -13.06 14.67
N TRP A 237 -11.57 -12.78 15.72
CA TRP A 237 -10.66 -13.75 16.32
C TRP A 237 -11.40 -15.00 16.79
N ARG A 238 -12.48 -14.83 17.58
CA ARG A 238 -13.28 -15.95 18.09
C ARG A 238 -13.92 -16.75 16.94
N HIS A 239 -14.46 -16.06 15.93
CA HIS A 239 -15.04 -16.69 14.75
C HIS A 239 -14.01 -17.54 13.99
N SER A 240 -12.82 -16.98 13.77
CA SER A 240 -11.72 -17.69 13.10
C SER A 240 -11.27 -18.98 13.82
N LEU A 241 -11.38 -19.04 15.15
CA LEU A 241 -11.05 -20.24 15.91
C LEU A 241 -12.15 -21.31 15.88
N GLN A 242 -13.39 -20.94 15.63
CA GLN A 242 -14.56 -21.82 15.68
C GLN A 242 -15.06 -22.28 14.30
N HIS A 243 -14.78 -21.52 13.24
CA HIS A 243 -15.26 -21.84 11.91
C HIS A 243 -14.35 -22.85 11.20
N ALA A 244 -14.96 -23.83 10.51
CA ALA A 244 -14.20 -24.92 9.85
C ALA A 244 -13.31 -24.41 8.70
N THR A 245 -13.77 -23.42 7.96
CA THR A 245 -13.07 -22.80 6.81
C THR A 245 -13.09 -21.28 6.94
N PRO A 246 -12.37 -20.70 7.95
CA PRO A 246 -12.40 -19.27 8.17
C PRO A 246 -11.70 -18.52 7.02
N LEU A 247 -12.18 -17.31 6.72
CA LEU A 247 -11.54 -16.43 5.74
C LEU A 247 -10.09 -16.10 6.13
N LEU A 248 -9.83 -15.91 7.44
CA LEU A 248 -8.49 -15.73 8.01
C LEU A 248 -8.18 -16.82 9.03
N SER A 249 -7.21 -17.67 8.72
CA SER A 249 -6.73 -18.69 9.66
C SER A 249 -5.67 -18.09 10.59
N LEU A 250 -6.09 -17.53 11.71
CA LEU A 250 -5.20 -16.89 12.70
C LEU A 250 -4.18 -17.86 13.34
N SER A 251 -4.30 -19.16 13.07
CA SER A 251 -3.30 -20.17 13.48
C SER A 251 -1.90 -19.86 12.93
N MET A 252 -1.81 -19.13 11.80
CA MET A 252 -0.55 -18.71 11.20
C MET A 252 0.25 -17.75 12.09
N LEU A 253 -0.41 -16.96 12.94
CA LEU A 253 0.26 -16.06 13.90
C LEU A 253 1.03 -16.81 15.01
N ARG A 254 0.85 -18.12 15.12
CA ARG A 254 1.68 -18.95 16.00
C ARG A 254 3.08 -19.21 15.45
N ILE A 255 3.30 -19.00 14.14
CA ILE A 255 4.60 -19.11 13.51
C ILE A 255 5.37 -17.81 13.78
N PRO A 256 6.50 -17.81 14.51
CA PRO A 256 7.17 -16.58 14.95
C PRO A 256 7.63 -15.69 13.80
N THR A 257 8.17 -16.28 12.73
CA THR A 257 8.62 -15.54 11.53
C THR A 257 7.46 -14.90 10.80
N PHE A 258 6.33 -15.60 10.64
CA PHE A 258 5.12 -15.06 10.04
C PHE A 258 4.53 -13.95 10.91
N ARG A 259 4.40 -14.17 12.22
CA ARG A 259 3.89 -13.17 13.16
C ARG A 259 4.72 -11.87 13.09
N SER A 260 6.05 -11.97 13.15
CA SER A 260 6.93 -10.81 13.07
C SER A 260 6.80 -10.09 11.72
N ALA A 261 6.69 -10.81 10.60
CA ALA A 261 6.49 -10.22 9.29
C ALA A 261 5.13 -9.50 9.15
N VAL A 262 4.10 -10.01 9.83
CA VAL A 262 2.75 -9.43 9.76
C VAL A 262 2.58 -8.30 10.77
N VAL A 263 2.96 -8.51 12.05
CA VAL A 263 2.80 -7.52 13.13
C VAL A 263 3.91 -6.48 13.08
N GLY A 264 5.17 -6.88 13.28
CA GLY A 264 6.34 -5.99 13.23
C GLY A 264 6.46 -5.30 11.86
N GLY A 265 6.31 -6.09 10.77
CA GLY A 265 6.28 -5.56 9.41
C GLY A 265 5.12 -4.59 9.15
N SER A 266 3.99 -4.66 9.85
CA SER A 266 2.87 -3.71 9.73
C SER A 266 3.23 -2.34 10.26
N PHE A 267 3.88 -2.24 11.43
CA PHE A 267 4.37 -0.97 11.94
C PHE A 267 5.38 -0.32 10.98
N PHE A 268 6.30 -1.11 10.46
CA PHE A 268 7.26 -0.62 9.45
C PHE A 268 6.54 -0.13 8.19
N ARG A 269 5.60 -0.91 7.63
CA ARG A 269 4.83 -0.53 6.43
C ARG A 269 4.00 0.72 6.65
N ALA A 270 3.34 0.85 7.80
CA ALA A 270 2.62 2.06 8.16
C ALA A 270 3.54 3.30 8.10
N SER A 271 4.72 3.21 8.72
CA SER A 271 5.69 4.30 8.72
C SER A 271 6.13 4.69 7.31
N ILE A 272 6.62 3.73 6.52
CA ILE A 272 7.21 4.06 5.21
C ILE A 272 6.20 4.53 4.16
N ASN A 273 4.92 4.15 4.31
CA ASN A 273 3.88 4.62 3.38
C ASN A 273 3.35 6.02 3.73
N ALA A 274 3.62 6.51 4.93
CA ALA A 274 3.37 7.90 5.29
C ALA A 274 4.37 8.87 4.63
N ILE A 275 5.60 8.43 4.31
CA ILE A 275 6.65 9.29 3.74
C ILE A 275 6.23 9.95 2.41
N PRO A 276 5.68 9.24 1.40
CA PRO A 276 5.20 9.86 0.17
C PRO A 276 4.01 10.82 0.37
N PHE A 277 3.32 10.74 1.48
CA PHE A 277 2.29 11.71 1.87
C PHE A 277 2.90 12.96 2.53
N LEU A 278 3.84 12.79 3.45
CA LEU A 278 4.42 13.89 4.23
C LEU A 278 5.44 14.73 3.43
N LEU A 279 6.27 14.10 2.56
CA LEU A 279 7.29 14.82 1.81
C LEU A 279 6.73 15.88 0.85
N PRO A 280 5.71 15.61 0.02
CA PRO A 280 5.11 16.65 -0.81
C PRO A 280 4.52 17.81 -0.01
N LEU A 281 3.93 17.53 1.17
CA LEU A 281 3.43 18.57 2.06
C LEU A 281 4.57 19.45 2.58
N LEU A 282 5.70 18.82 3.01
CA LEU A 282 6.90 19.56 3.43
C LEU A 282 7.41 20.46 2.31
N PHE A 283 7.62 19.92 1.12
CA PHE A 283 8.21 20.66 0.02
C PHE A 283 7.29 21.75 -0.54
N GLN A 284 6.00 21.48 -0.69
CA GLN A 284 5.07 22.44 -1.30
C GLN A 284 4.57 23.49 -0.29
N LEU A 285 4.18 23.05 0.93
CA LEU A 285 3.56 23.96 1.90
C LEU A 285 4.59 24.70 2.76
N SER A 286 5.68 24.03 3.17
CA SER A 286 6.69 24.68 4.03
C SER A 286 7.79 25.36 3.23
N PHE A 287 8.22 24.79 2.09
CA PHE A 287 9.30 25.33 1.29
C PHE A 287 8.82 26.17 0.09
N GLY A 288 7.51 26.13 -0.22
CA GLY A 288 6.93 26.84 -1.37
C GLY A 288 7.37 26.30 -2.74
N TRP A 289 7.86 25.05 -2.80
CA TRP A 289 8.28 24.44 -4.06
C TRP A 289 7.09 24.08 -4.94
N SER A 290 7.31 24.07 -6.26
CA SER A 290 6.30 23.58 -7.18
C SER A 290 6.05 22.09 -7.01
N ALA A 291 4.88 21.62 -7.44
CA ALA A 291 4.55 20.20 -7.41
C ALA A 291 5.55 19.35 -8.21
N ALA A 292 6.09 19.89 -9.34
CA ALA A 292 7.12 19.20 -10.12
C ALA A 292 8.45 19.06 -9.35
N GLN A 293 8.88 20.11 -8.63
CA GLN A 293 10.07 20.06 -7.79
C GLN A 293 9.88 19.06 -6.63
N ALA A 294 8.74 19.10 -5.95
CA ALA A 294 8.40 18.15 -4.90
C ALA A 294 8.39 16.70 -5.42
N GLY A 295 7.75 16.47 -6.56
CA GLY A 295 7.70 15.16 -7.21
C GLY A 295 9.08 14.64 -7.61
N SER A 296 9.97 15.50 -8.13
CA SER A 296 11.35 15.15 -8.48
C SER A 296 12.18 14.72 -7.26
N MET A 297 11.90 15.26 -6.08
CA MET A 297 12.54 14.84 -4.84
C MET A 297 12.00 13.50 -4.33
N VAL A 298 10.68 13.32 -4.34
CA VAL A 298 10.06 12.04 -3.92
C VAL A 298 10.50 10.88 -4.82
N LEU A 299 10.78 11.15 -6.11
CA LEU A 299 11.35 10.16 -7.04
C LEU A 299 12.59 9.47 -6.45
N TRP A 300 13.47 10.20 -5.74
CA TRP A 300 14.71 9.64 -5.19
C TRP A 300 14.45 8.57 -4.12
N VAL A 301 13.35 8.67 -3.36
CA VAL A 301 12.93 7.60 -2.42
C VAL A 301 12.64 6.31 -3.18
N PHE A 302 11.90 6.40 -4.28
CA PHE A 302 11.56 5.23 -5.08
C PHE A 302 12.74 4.73 -5.93
N ALA A 303 13.60 5.63 -6.40
CA ALA A 303 14.84 5.27 -7.09
C ALA A 303 15.79 4.47 -6.18
N GLY A 304 15.95 4.89 -4.93
CA GLY A 304 16.70 4.14 -3.91
C GLY A 304 16.06 2.77 -3.65
N ASN A 305 14.73 2.72 -3.55
CA ASN A 305 14.01 1.45 -3.39
C ASN A 305 14.30 0.47 -4.55
N LEU A 306 14.31 0.94 -5.77
CA LEU A 306 14.61 0.13 -6.96
C LEU A 306 16.08 -0.28 -7.00
N ALA A 307 16.99 0.65 -6.73
CA ALA A 307 18.44 0.42 -6.76
C ALA A 307 18.91 -0.65 -5.77
N MET A 308 18.21 -0.83 -4.64
CA MET A 308 18.55 -1.84 -3.64
C MET A 308 18.19 -3.27 -4.06
N LYS A 309 17.26 -3.46 -5.00
CA LYS A 309 16.72 -4.80 -5.35
C LYS A 309 17.79 -5.83 -5.73
N PRO A 310 18.81 -5.51 -6.57
CA PRO A 310 19.86 -6.48 -6.91
C PRO A 310 20.69 -6.94 -5.71
N ALA A 311 20.95 -6.05 -4.73
CA ALA A 311 21.76 -6.34 -3.56
C ALA A 311 20.99 -7.07 -2.45
N THR A 312 19.65 -6.98 -2.45
CA THR A 312 18.80 -7.47 -1.35
C THR A 312 19.01 -8.95 -1.04
N THR A 313 19.00 -9.79 -2.06
CA THR A 313 19.16 -11.26 -1.91
C THR A 313 20.53 -11.61 -1.36
N TRP A 314 21.60 -11.00 -1.90
CA TRP A 314 22.97 -11.23 -1.44
C TRP A 314 23.15 -10.83 0.02
N LEU A 315 22.60 -9.68 0.43
CA LEU A 315 22.63 -9.22 1.82
C LEU A 315 21.92 -10.21 2.75
N MET A 316 20.72 -10.68 2.36
CA MET A 316 19.96 -11.65 3.16
C MET A 316 20.72 -12.97 3.38
N PHE A 317 21.36 -13.50 2.33
CA PHE A 317 22.18 -14.71 2.45
C PHE A 317 23.44 -14.50 3.29
N ARG A 318 24.03 -13.31 3.24
CA ARG A 318 25.29 -13.01 3.95
C ARG A 318 25.11 -12.75 5.44
N PHE A 319 24.05 -12.04 5.82
CA PHE A 319 23.88 -11.51 7.18
C PHE A 319 22.69 -12.13 7.95
N GLY A 320 21.80 -12.85 7.28
CA GLY A 320 20.58 -13.41 7.87
C GLY A 320 19.49 -12.36 8.15
N PHE A 321 18.25 -12.80 8.31
CA PHE A 321 17.09 -11.91 8.43
C PHE A 321 17.13 -11.04 9.69
N LYS A 322 17.36 -11.62 10.87
CA LYS A 322 17.32 -10.87 12.14
C LYS A 322 18.30 -9.71 12.17
N ARG A 323 19.56 -9.96 11.78
CA ARG A 323 20.59 -8.92 11.80
C ARG A 323 20.26 -7.79 10.81
N ILE A 324 19.82 -8.13 9.60
CA ILE A 324 19.42 -7.12 8.62
C ILE A 324 18.23 -6.31 9.12
N LEU A 325 17.16 -6.97 9.55
CA LEU A 325 15.96 -6.29 10.04
C LEU A 325 16.27 -5.32 11.18
N PHE A 326 17.18 -5.69 12.08
CA PHE A 326 17.57 -4.83 13.19
C PHE A 326 18.44 -3.65 12.74
N LEU A 327 19.58 -3.92 12.08
CA LEU A 327 20.53 -2.86 11.68
C LEU A 327 19.92 -1.92 10.64
N ASN A 328 19.27 -2.47 9.63
CA ASN A 328 18.62 -1.67 8.62
C ASN A 328 17.36 -0.95 9.15
N GLY A 329 16.69 -1.52 10.15
CA GLY A 329 15.59 -0.83 10.84
C GLY A 329 16.09 0.40 11.61
N VAL A 330 17.25 0.32 12.28
CA VAL A 330 17.92 1.50 12.88
C VAL A 330 18.26 2.53 11.81
N LEU A 331 18.81 2.08 10.67
CA LEU A 331 19.09 2.98 9.54
C LEU A 331 17.82 3.63 9.00
N SER A 332 16.69 2.89 8.96
CA SER A 332 15.38 3.45 8.57
C SER A 332 14.93 4.56 9.52
N VAL A 333 15.07 4.36 10.85
CA VAL A 333 14.76 5.40 11.85
C VAL A 333 15.63 6.63 11.61
N LEU A 334 16.95 6.46 11.48
CA LEU A 334 17.86 7.57 11.22
C LEU A 334 17.53 8.31 9.92
N SER A 335 17.18 7.57 8.85
CA SER A 335 16.79 8.15 7.58
C SER A 335 15.47 8.96 7.67
N ILE A 336 14.50 8.50 8.46
CA ILE A 336 13.26 9.27 8.68
C ILE A 336 13.57 10.53 9.50
N LEU A 337 14.36 10.41 10.57
CA LEU A 337 14.74 11.53 11.40
C LEU A 337 15.63 12.54 10.65
N SER A 338 16.42 12.11 9.65
CA SER A 338 17.19 13.04 8.82
C SER A 338 16.31 13.98 8.01
N CYS A 339 15.04 13.61 7.75
CA CYS A 339 14.07 14.51 7.10
C CYS A 339 13.75 15.76 7.95
N LEU A 340 13.98 15.72 9.27
CA LEU A 340 13.82 16.89 10.16
C LEU A 340 14.84 18.00 9.88
N PHE A 341 15.99 17.64 9.32
CA PHE A 341 17.08 18.56 9.04
C PHE A 341 17.08 19.05 7.58
N ILE A 342 16.11 18.64 6.76
CA ILE A 342 15.98 19.13 5.39
C ILE A 342 15.49 20.58 5.43
N THR A 343 16.23 21.48 4.75
CA THR A 343 15.90 22.90 4.63
C THR A 343 15.97 23.34 3.17
N PRO A 344 15.23 24.41 2.78
CA PRO A 344 15.27 24.95 1.40
C PRO A 344 16.66 25.44 0.99
N ALA A 345 17.52 25.81 1.95
CA ALA A 345 18.87 26.31 1.72
C ALA A 345 19.86 25.21 1.30
N GLN A 346 19.51 23.94 1.55
CA GLN A 346 20.35 22.82 1.14
C GLN A 346 20.23 22.59 -0.36
N GLY A 347 21.35 22.24 -0.99
CA GLY A 347 21.34 21.90 -2.42
C GLY A 347 20.52 20.65 -2.72
N TYR A 348 19.84 20.64 -3.87
CA TYR A 348 19.01 19.51 -4.33
C TYR A 348 19.72 18.15 -4.24
N VAL A 349 21.03 18.10 -4.51
CA VAL A 349 21.83 16.87 -4.48
C VAL A 349 21.87 16.26 -3.08
N LEU A 350 22.03 17.08 -2.03
CA LEU A 350 22.06 16.59 -0.66
C LEU A 350 20.70 16.04 -0.22
N ILE A 351 19.63 16.75 -0.53
CA ILE A 351 18.26 16.29 -0.25
C ILE A 351 17.97 14.97 -1.00
N ALA A 352 18.31 14.92 -2.27
CA ALA A 352 18.16 13.71 -3.09
C ALA A 352 18.94 12.52 -2.51
N ALA A 353 20.18 12.74 -2.04
CA ALA A 353 21.00 11.70 -1.42
C ALA A 353 20.37 11.16 -0.12
N ILE A 354 19.86 12.04 0.75
CA ILE A 354 19.16 11.66 1.99
C ILE A 354 17.94 10.77 1.66
N LEU A 355 17.12 11.20 0.71
CA LEU A 355 15.92 10.48 0.31
C LEU A 355 16.23 9.15 -0.39
N PHE A 356 17.30 9.12 -1.21
CA PHE A 356 17.77 7.91 -1.87
C PHE A 356 18.24 6.85 -0.86
N ILE A 357 19.03 7.25 0.14
CA ILE A 357 19.48 6.36 1.23
C ILE A 357 18.28 5.80 1.99
N GLY A 358 17.28 6.64 2.29
CA GLY A 358 16.01 6.21 2.87
C GLY A 358 15.28 5.17 2.01
N GLY A 359 15.30 5.37 0.70
CA GLY A 359 14.76 4.42 -0.27
C GLY A 359 15.47 3.07 -0.28
N LEU A 360 16.82 3.06 -0.21
CA LEU A 360 17.62 1.84 -0.10
C LEU A 360 17.21 1.04 1.16
N SER A 361 17.17 1.72 2.30
CA SER A 361 16.79 1.12 3.59
C SER A 361 15.37 0.56 3.55
N ARG A 362 14.40 1.31 3.01
CA ARG A 362 13.01 0.89 2.80
C ARG A 362 12.93 -0.42 2.02
N SER A 363 13.64 -0.52 0.90
CA SER A 363 13.60 -1.70 0.03
C SER A 363 14.13 -2.96 0.70
N LEU A 364 15.25 -2.84 1.39
CA LEU A 364 15.89 -3.98 2.07
C LEU A 364 14.99 -4.50 3.20
N GLN A 365 14.48 -3.61 4.05
CA GLN A 365 13.61 -3.97 5.17
C GLN A 365 12.33 -4.65 4.70
N PHE A 366 11.69 -4.05 3.69
CA PHE A 366 10.46 -4.56 3.08
C PHE A 366 10.64 -5.96 2.49
N SER A 367 11.73 -6.16 1.75
CA SER A 367 12.04 -7.46 1.14
C SER A 367 12.38 -8.52 2.19
N CYS A 368 13.08 -8.14 3.26
CA CYS A 368 13.37 -9.05 4.37
C CYS A 368 12.08 -9.53 5.08
N TYR A 369 11.16 -8.61 5.41
CA TYR A 369 9.87 -8.99 6.01
C TYR A 369 9.06 -9.90 5.09
N ASN A 370 9.01 -9.60 3.78
CA ASN A 370 8.27 -10.41 2.81
C ASN A 370 8.87 -11.84 2.70
N SER A 371 10.19 -11.95 2.62
CA SER A 371 10.85 -13.25 2.48
C SER A 371 10.79 -14.07 3.77
N MET A 372 11.05 -13.45 4.93
CA MET A 372 11.01 -14.11 6.24
C MET A 372 9.60 -14.57 6.59
N GLY A 373 8.58 -13.78 6.24
CA GLY A 373 7.20 -14.07 6.60
C GLY A 373 6.71 -15.42 6.11
N PHE A 374 7.16 -15.86 4.95
CA PHE A 374 6.76 -17.14 4.37
C PHE A 374 7.78 -18.27 4.57
N ALA A 375 8.91 -17.99 5.21
CA ALA A 375 10.03 -18.94 5.34
C ALA A 375 9.65 -20.24 6.07
N ASP A 376 8.88 -20.14 7.16
CA ASP A 376 8.50 -21.28 8.01
C ASP A 376 7.03 -21.70 7.82
N VAL A 377 6.32 -21.09 6.86
CA VAL A 377 4.92 -21.45 6.59
C VAL A 377 4.84 -22.75 5.81
N PRO A 378 4.07 -23.77 6.27
CA PRO A 378 3.84 -24.99 5.54
C PRO A 378 3.26 -24.74 4.14
N ARG A 379 3.68 -25.53 3.13
CA ARG A 379 3.26 -25.35 1.73
C ARG A 379 1.74 -25.37 1.55
N GLU A 380 1.04 -26.24 2.29
CA GLU A 380 -0.41 -26.40 2.26
C GLU A 380 -1.15 -25.14 2.76
N LYS A 381 -0.49 -24.32 3.59
CA LYS A 381 -1.06 -23.13 4.22
C LYS A 381 -0.59 -21.81 3.63
N LEU A 382 0.24 -21.85 2.56
CA LEU A 382 0.76 -20.65 1.91
C LEU A 382 -0.36 -19.74 1.37
N SER A 383 -1.45 -20.31 0.88
CA SER A 383 -2.61 -19.53 0.39
C SER A 383 -3.28 -18.75 1.52
N GLU A 384 -3.55 -19.40 2.67
CA GLU A 384 -4.14 -18.75 3.86
C GLU A 384 -3.22 -17.65 4.40
N ALA A 385 -1.92 -17.94 4.53
CA ALA A 385 -0.92 -16.97 4.97
C ALA A 385 -0.84 -15.76 4.03
N SER A 386 -0.91 -15.98 2.72
CA SER A 386 -0.89 -14.91 1.72
C SER A 386 -2.08 -13.96 1.83
N VAL A 387 -3.27 -14.47 2.13
CA VAL A 387 -4.48 -13.66 2.34
C VAL A 387 -4.30 -12.76 3.57
N ILE A 388 -3.89 -13.33 4.72
CA ILE A 388 -3.64 -12.57 5.95
C ILE A 388 -2.59 -11.48 5.70
N PHE A 389 -1.48 -11.87 5.06
CA PHE A 389 -0.41 -10.95 4.74
C PHE A 389 -0.89 -9.78 3.88
N SER A 390 -1.68 -10.05 2.85
CA SER A 390 -2.20 -9.03 1.93
C SER A 390 -3.15 -8.05 2.61
N ILE A 391 -4.05 -8.54 3.46
CA ILE A 391 -4.98 -7.69 4.22
C ILE A 391 -4.20 -6.75 5.15
N LEU A 392 -3.31 -7.32 5.98
CA LEU A 392 -2.54 -6.54 6.94
C LEU A 392 -1.53 -5.62 6.26
N PHE A 393 -1.04 -5.99 5.08
CA PHE A 393 -0.22 -5.15 4.23
C PHE A 393 -0.96 -3.88 3.82
N GLN A 394 -2.12 -4.01 3.19
CA GLN A 394 -2.91 -2.85 2.71
C GLN A 394 -3.49 -2.04 3.87
N PHE A 395 -3.98 -2.71 4.91
CA PHE A 395 -4.44 -2.04 6.12
C PHE A 395 -3.33 -1.19 6.75
N SER A 396 -2.11 -1.72 6.86
CA SER A 396 -0.97 -0.97 7.41
C SER A 396 -0.63 0.28 6.59
N MET A 397 -0.76 0.20 5.26
CA MET A 397 -0.54 1.35 4.37
C MET A 397 -1.57 2.45 4.65
N SER A 398 -2.86 2.10 4.69
CA SER A 398 -3.94 3.02 5.04
C SER A 398 -3.77 3.61 6.45
N PHE A 399 -3.47 2.75 7.44
CA PHE A 399 -3.24 3.13 8.83
C PHE A 399 -2.11 4.16 8.97
N GLY A 400 -0.99 3.97 8.27
CA GLY A 400 0.16 4.88 8.33
C GLY A 400 -0.18 6.29 7.83
N ILE A 401 -0.94 6.40 6.76
CA ILE A 401 -1.41 7.69 6.22
C ILE A 401 -2.40 8.34 7.18
N ALA A 402 -3.41 7.58 7.66
CA ALA A 402 -4.43 8.09 8.56
C ALA A 402 -3.85 8.60 9.88
N ILE A 403 -2.93 7.84 10.50
CA ILE A 403 -2.30 8.26 11.76
C ILE A 403 -1.41 9.50 11.58
N SER A 404 -0.70 9.61 10.44
CA SER A 404 0.12 10.79 10.14
C SER A 404 -0.75 12.04 9.96
N ALA A 405 -1.89 11.90 9.26
CA ALA A 405 -2.84 12.98 9.10
C ALA A 405 -3.52 13.38 10.42
N MET A 406 -3.85 12.40 11.28
CA MET A 406 -4.37 12.66 12.62
C MET A 406 -3.38 13.49 13.44
N ILE A 407 -2.11 13.13 13.43
CA ILE A 407 -1.04 13.83 14.15
C ILE A 407 -0.90 15.27 13.63
N LEU A 408 -0.89 15.45 12.31
CA LEU A 408 -0.84 16.78 11.69
C LEU A 408 -2.01 17.64 12.14
N ARG A 409 -3.26 17.13 12.08
CA ARG A 409 -4.46 17.87 12.50
C ARG A 409 -4.41 18.23 13.98
N PHE A 410 -3.99 17.28 14.82
CA PHE A 410 -3.89 17.52 16.26
C PHE A 410 -2.86 18.61 16.58
N SER A 411 -1.68 18.55 15.93
CA SER A 411 -0.65 19.58 16.07
C SER A 411 -1.13 20.96 15.60
N MET A 412 -1.78 21.01 14.42
CA MET A 412 -2.37 22.24 13.88
C MET A 412 -3.42 22.84 14.83
N GLN A 413 -4.30 22.01 15.42
CA GLN A 413 -5.32 22.47 16.38
C GLN A 413 -4.70 23.07 17.62
N LEU A 414 -3.64 22.45 18.18
CA LEU A 414 -2.91 22.98 19.33
C LEU A 414 -2.23 24.32 19.02
N ALA A 415 -1.76 24.50 17.79
CA ALA A 415 -1.13 25.73 17.33
C ALA A 415 -2.13 26.79 16.82
N GLY A 416 -3.44 26.49 16.72
CA GLY A 416 -4.47 27.39 16.18
C GLY A 416 -4.30 27.68 14.70
N GLN A 417 -3.73 26.75 13.93
CA GLN A 417 -3.40 26.91 12.50
C GLN A 417 -4.39 26.18 11.59
N THR A 418 -4.60 26.70 10.38
CA THR A 418 -5.48 26.11 9.36
C THR A 418 -4.74 25.28 8.32
N SER A 419 -3.43 25.45 8.20
CA SER A 419 -2.54 24.69 7.30
C SER A 419 -1.32 24.18 8.08
N PRO A 420 -0.77 23.00 7.71
CA PRO A 420 0.38 22.44 8.42
C PRO A 420 1.63 23.29 8.23
N SER A 421 2.27 23.61 9.35
CA SER A 421 3.59 24.22 9.40
C SER A 421 4.69 23.18 9.24
N GLN A 422 5.93 23.62 9.04
CA GLN A 422 7.10 22.74 9.02
C GLN A 422 7.21 21.95 10.34
N GLN A 423 6.93 22.59 11.48
CA GLN A 423 7.00 21.96 12.78
C GLN A 423 5.97 20.82 12.94
N ASP A 424 4.74 21.00 12.44
CA ASP A 424 3.71 19.95 12.45
C ASP A 424 4.14 18.73 11.66
N ILE A 425 4.75 18.96 10.49
CA ILE A 425 5.26 17.88 9.62
C ILE A 425 6.45 17.18 10.30
N HIS A 426 7.32 17.90 11.00
CA HIS A 426 8.41 17.30 11.78
C HIS A 426 7.87 16.40 12.89
N ILE A 427 6.82 16.83 13.62
CA ILE A 427 6.16 16.00 14.65
C ILE A 427 5.63 14.70 14.02
N ALA A 428 5.03 14.78 12.82
CA ALA A 428 4.57 13.60 12.12
C ALA A 428 5.73 12.68 11.70
N PHE A 429 6.89 13.20 11.26
CA PHE A 429 8.08 12.40 10.98
C PHE A 429 8.61 11.68 12.23
N VAL A 430 8.65 12.35 13.37
CA VAL A 430 9.04 11.72 14.64
C VAL A 430 8.07 10.58 14.99
N ALA A 431 6.77 10.80 14.86
CA ALA A 431 5.78 9.79 15.17
C ALA A 431 5.89 8.54 14.27
N ILE A 432 6.10 8.72 12.96
CA ILE A 432 6.31 7.56 12.08
C ILE A 432 7.65 6.86 12.33
N ALA A 433 8.68 7.58 12.80
CA ALA A 433 9.93 6.96 13.24
C ALA A 433 9.72 6.07 14.48
N VAL A 434 8.85 6.46 15.41
CA VAL A 434 8.44 5.63 16.57
C VAL A 434 7.78 4.33 16.11
N LEU A 435 6.96 4.34 15.05
CA LEU A 435 6.39 3.09 14.51
C LEU A 435 7.50 2.13 14.03
N VAL A 436 8.58 2.64 13.41
CA VAL A 436 9.72 1.78 13.05
C VAL A 436 10.40 1.24 14.30
N VAL A 437 10.58 2.03 15.34
CA VAL A 437 11.14 1.55 16.63
C VAL A 437 10.27 0.43 17.22
N MET A 438 8.94 0.54 17.17
CA MET A 438 8.04 -0.53 17.59
C MET A 438 8.25 -1.82 16.79
N SER A 439 8.50 -1.70 15.47
CA SER A 439 8.84 -2.87 14.65
C SER A 439 10.16 -3.51 15.08
N LEU A 440 11.16 -2.73 15.53
CA LEU A 440 12.45 -3.25 16.02
C LEU A 440 12.31 -4.04 17.33
N VAL A 441 11.38 -3.65 18.21
CA VAL A 441 11.10 -4.38 19.44
C VAL A 441 10.65 -5.81 19.14
N ASP A 442 9.83 -6.00 18.11
CA ASP A 442 9.40 -7.32 17.67
C ASP A 442 10.56 -8.12 17.03
N VAL A 443 11.37 -7.47 16.19
CA VAL A 443 12.58 -8.08 15.59
C VAL A 443 13.59 -8.53 16.65
N TRP A 444 13.74 -7.77 17.72
CA TRP A 444 14.66 -8.13 18.82
C TRP A 444 14.29 -9.45 19.49
N ARG A 445 12.98 -9.77 19.60
CA ARG A 445 12.44 -11.00 20.14
C ARG A 445 12.60 -12.22 19.23
N LEU A 446 12.94 -12.04 17.94
CA LEU A 446 13.18 -13.14 17.02
C LEU A 446 14.40 -13.97 17.44
N GLU A 447 14.38 -15.25 17.15
CA GLU A 447 15.55 -16.13 17.28
C GLU A 447 16.64 -15.73 16.27
N LYS A 448 17.92 -16.01 16.60
CA LYS A 448 19.04 -15.66 15.72
C LYS A 448 18.91 -16.31 14.33
N ASN A 449 18.37 -17.52 14.28
CA ASN A 449 18.25 -18.38 13.10
C ASN A 449 16.84 -18.32 12.46
N ALA A 450 16.04 -17.28 12.80
CA ALA A 450 14.69 -17.14 12.27
C ALA A 450 14.71 -17.08 10.73
N GLY A 451 13.97 -17.99 10.07
CA GLY A 451 13.84 -18.05 8.61
C GLY A 451 15.05 -18.65 7.85
N GLU A 452 16.05 -19.23 8.54
CA GLU A 452 17.25 -19.79 7.88
C GLU A 452 16.93 -20.89 6.86
N LYS A 453 15.80 -21.59 6.99
CA LYS A 453 15.39 -22.62 6.03
C LYS A 453 15.29 -22.12 4.58
N VAL A 454 15.03 -20.84 4.38
CA VAL A 454 14.98 -20.20 3.04
C VAL A 454 16.36 -19.72 2.59
N LEU A 455 17.27 -19.49 3.54
CA LEU A 455 18.64 -19.05 3.27
C LEU A 455 19.62 -20.23 3.16
N ALA A 456 19.24 -21.43 3.61
CA ALA A 456 20.02 -22.65 3.38
C ALA A 456 19.94 -23.01 1.88
N ARG A 457 21.13 -23.10 1.23
CA ARG A 457 21.26 -23.60 -0.15
C ARG A 457 21.14 -25.10 -0.21
#